data_966bc88674861fa3ae71931509f78eb5
#
_entry.id   966bc88674861fa3ae71931509f78eb5
#
_cell.length_a   1.000
_cell.length_b   1.000
_cell.length_c   1.000
_cell.angle_alpha   90.00
_cell.angle_beta   90.00
_cell.angle_gamma   90.00
#
_symmetry.space_group_name_H-M   'P 1'
#
loop_
_entity.id
_entity.type
_entity.pdbx_description
1 polymer ?
#
loop_
_entity_poly.entity_id
_entity_poly.type
_entity_poly.pdbx_seq_one_letter_code
_entity_poly.pdbx_strand_id
1 'polypeptide(L)'
;MTKINIILGSSRQNSLGQNVIKFLEKNVSAYENLTGAQFNFIKLQDYQLPFFYESIPPMANKNRQLPDNEQKWVNDMEDADGYIFLTPEYNHSFPAILKNALDYLSNQISGKAAFIISYSNNMRAGQFGGLELSTVLSKLGAFVMPSTEMMSIRNVQDTFEANGELISGSASADYYSKKLTTTISKSVFYSELFQNNKFKN
;
A
#
# COMPACT_ATOMS: atom_id res chain seq x y z
N MET A 1 2.09 -7.72 18.33
CA MET A 1 1.23 -8.13 17.20
C MET A 1 1.64 -7.29 16.03
N THR A 2 2.02 -7.92 14.92
CA THR A 2 2.50 -7.23 13.71
C THR A 2 1.38 -6.42 13.06
N LYS A 3 1.65 -5.17 12.69
CA LYS A 3 0.69 -4.25 12.08
C LYS A 3 1.05 -3.98 10.63
N ILE A 4 0.14 -4.26 9.71
CA ILE A 4 0.32 -4.02 8.28
C ILE A 4 -0.65 -2.95 7.81
N ASN A 5 -0.13 -1.88 7.22
CA ASN A 5 -0.94 -0.87 6.57
C ASN A 5 -1.16 -1.21 5.10
N ILE A 6 -2.42 -1.29 4.68
CA ILE A 6 -2.84 -1.47 3.29
C ILE A 6 -3.33 -0.12 2.77
N ILE A 7 -2.58 0.50 1.87
CA ILE A 7 -2.76 1.89 1.45
C ILE A 7 -3.37 1.93 0.05
N LEU A 8 -4.56 2.50 -0.10
CA LEU A 8 -5.14 2.81 -1.41
C LEU A 8 -4.55 4.10 -1.96
N GLY A 9 -3.70 3.99 -2.96
CA GLY A 9 -2.98 5.09 -3.59
C GLY A 9 -3.79 5.92 -4.60
N SER A 10 -5.12 5.82 -4.60
CA SER A 10 -5.98 6.57 -5.54
C SER A 10 -7.08 7.31 -4.80
N SER A 11 -7.31 8.57 -5.16
CA SER A 11 -8.43 9.39 -4.67
C SER A 11 -9.60 9.49 -5.65
N ARG A 12 -9.54 8.80 -6.80
CA ARG A 12 -10.65 8.88 -7.77
C ARG A 12 -11.92 8.30 -7.18
N GLN A 13 -13.03 9.02 -7.34
CA GLN A 13 -14.36 8.48 -7.07
C GLN A 13 -14.58 7.22 -7.91
N ASN A 14 -15.12 6.17 -7.31
CA ASN A 14 -15.36 4.87 -7.96
C ASN A 14 -14.09 4.27 -8.59
N SER A 15 -12.91 4.47 -7.98
CA SER A 15 -11.70 3.82 -8.47
C SER A 15 -11.80 2.30 -8.33
N LEU A 16 -11.31 1.57 -9.31
CA LEU A 16 -11.28 0.10 -9.25
C LEU A 16 -10.50 -0.45 -8.06
N GLY A 17 -9.54 0.33 -7.53
CA GLY A 17 -8.84 -0.03 -6.30
C GLY A 17 -9.76 -0.07 -5.07
N GLN A 18 -10.88 0.67 -5.08
CA GLN A 18 -11.87 0.55 -4.01
C GLN A 18 -12.55 -0.82 -4.01
N ASN A 19 -12.75 -1.46 -5.17
CA ASN A 19 -13.31 -2.80 -5.23
C ASN A 19 -12.36 -3.80 -4.57
N VAL A 20 -11.05 -3.68 -4.86
CA VAL A 20 -10.01 -4.55 -4.29
C VAL A 20 -9.86 -4.32 -2.78
N ILE A 21 -9.81 -3.06 -2.32
CA ILE A 21 -9.64 -2.79 -0.89
C ILE A 21 -10.86 -3.25 -0.08
N LYS A 22 -12.07 -3.07 -0.60
CA LYS A 22 -13.29 -3.60 0.03
C LYS A 22 -13.30 -5.13 0.10
N PHE A 23 -12.77 -5.82 -0.92
CA PHE A 23 -12.59 -7.27 -0.86
C PHE A 23 -11.65 -7.65 0.29
N LEU A 24 -10.53 -6.95 0.44
CA LEU A 24 -9.59 -7.19 1.54
C LEU A 24 -10.21 -6.86 2.90
N GLU A 25 -10.94 -5.74 3.03
CA GLU A 25 -11.67 -5.37 4.25
C GLU A 25 -12.68 -6.45 4.66
N LYS A 26 -13.45 -7.01 3.72
CA LYS A 26 -14.42 -8.08 4.00
C LYS A 26 -13.76 -9.39 4.48
N ASN A 27 -12.54 -9.64 4.07
CA ASN A 27 -11.81 -10.86 4.41
C ASN A 27 -10.79 -10.64 5.56
N VAL A 28 -10.78 -9.48 6.20
CA VAL A 28 -9.74 -9.11 7.19
C VAL A 28 -9.67 -10.12 8.34
N SER A 29 -10.80 -10.54 8.91
CA SER A 29 -10.80 -11.52 10.01
C SER A 29 -10.19 -12.86 9.60
N ALA A 30 -10.35 -13.30 8.34
CA ALA A 30 -9.70 -14.50 7.84
C ALA A 30 -8.19 -14.33 7.74
N TYR A 31 -7.71 -13.17 7.30
CA TYR A 31 -6.29 -12.85 7.24
C TYR A 31 -5.65 -12.73 8.62
N GLU A 32 -6.32 -12.08 9.57
CA GLU A 32 -5.89 -11.97 10.98
C GLU A 32 -5.79 -13.35 11.64
N ASN A 33 -6.79 -14.21 11.44
CA ASN A 33 -6.76 -15.59 11.95
C ASN A 33 -5.64 -16.42 11.30
N LEU A 34 -5.37 -16.22 10.01
CA LEU A 34 -4.33 -16.94 9.28
C LEU A 34 -2.92 -16.52 9.71
N THR A 35 -2.69 -15.24 9.99
CA THR A 35 -1.35 -14.66 10.14
C THR A 35 -1.01 -14.22 11.57
N GLY A 36 -2.00 -14.02 12.42
CA GLY A 36 -1.83 -13.43 13.75
C GLY A 36 -1.50 -11.94 13.75
N ALA A 37 -1.58 -11.26 12.59
CA ALA A 37 -1.28 -9.84 12.43
C ALA A 37 -2.55 -8.99 12.42
N GLN A 38 -2.40 -7.68 12.59
CA GLN A 38 -3.46 -6.69 12.45
C GLN A 38 -3.30 -5.95 11.11
N PHE A 39 -4.42 -5.67 10.43
CA PHE A 39 -4.43 -4.96 9.15
C PHE A 39 -5.22 -3.65 9.26
N ASN A 40 -4.58 -2.54 8.90
CA ASN A 40 -5.20 -1.22 8.82
C ASN A 40 -5.39 -0.83 7.35
N PHE A 41 -6.60 -0.39 7.01
CA PHE A 41 -6.94 0.05 5.64
C PHE A 41 -6.91 1.58 5.58
N ILE A 42 -6.03 2.11 4.75
CA ILE A 42 -5.76 3.54 4.63
C ILE A 42 -6.23 4.05 3.27
N LYS A 43 -7.09 5.06 3.29
CA LYS A 43 -7.53 5.83 2.12
C LYS A 43 -6.92 7.22 2.22
N LEU A 44 -6.03 7.57 1.31
CA LEU A 44 -5.25 8.82 1.38
C LEU A 44 -6.12 10.09 1.41
N GLN A 45 -7.28 10.04 0.76
CA GLN A 45 -8.22 11.18 0.75
C GLN A 45 -8.73 11.56 2.15
N ASP A 46 -8.73 10.62 3.10
CA ASP A 46 -9.27 10.85 4.45
C ASP A 46 -8.34 11.75 5.29
N TYR A 47 -7.07 11.86 4.90
CA TYR A 47 -6.09 12.74 5.57
C TYR A 47 -6.15 14.17 5.06
N GLN A 48 -6.75 14.44 3.90
CA GLN A 48 -6.84 15.78 3.32
C GLN A 48 -5.50 16.53 3.30
N LEU A 49 -4.43 15.82 2.96
CA LEU A 49 -3.09 16.39 2.91
C LEU A 49 -3.02 17.48 1.84
N PRO A 50 -2.58 18.72 2.17
CA PRO A 50 -2.27 19.72 1.15
C PRO A 50 -1.09 19.26 0.29
N PHE A 51 -0.82 19.91 -0.82
CA PHE A 51 0.45 19.67 -1.50
C PHE A 51 1.61 19.99 -0.56
N PHE A 52 2.61 19.11 -0.55
CA PHE A 52 3.78 19.27 0.30
C PHE A 52 4.44 20.63 0.07
N TYR A 53 4.65 21.39 1.13
CA TYR A 53 5.02 22.82 1.05
C TYR A 53 6.17 23.21 2.00
N GLU A 54 6.68 22.29 2.81
CA GLU A 54 7.70 22.62 3.80
C GLU A 54 9.00 23.08 3.15
N SER A 55 9.57 24.18 3.66
CA SER A 55 10.84 24.75 3.18
C SER A 55 12.06 23.92 3.57
N ILE A 56 11.94 23.12 4.63
CA ILE A 56 13.00 22.21 5.10
C ILE A 56 12.51 20.77 4.85
N PRO A 57 13.28 19.95 4.12
CA PRO A 57 12.91 18.56 3.90
C PRO A 57 12.65 17.81 5.21
N PRO A 58 11.66 16.89 5.29
CA PRO A 58 11.31 16.19 6.53
C PRO A 58 12.49 15.55 7.25
N MET A 59 13.43 14.94 6.53
CA MET A 59 14.62 14.31 7.10
C MET A 59 15.58 15.31 7.76
N ALA A 60 15.61 16.56 7.31
CA ALA A 60 16.48 17.61 7.85
C ALA A 60 15.82 18.44 8.95
N ASN A 61 14.49 18.37 9.10
CA ASN A 61 13.72 19.17 10.04
C ASN A 61 13.51 18.43 11.37
N LYS A 62 14.48 18.55 12.28
CA LYS A 62 14.43 17.89 13.61
C LYS A 62 13.32 18.41 14.53
N ASN A 63 12.86 19.62 14.31
CA ASN A 63 11.83 20.29 15.14
C ASN A 63 10.52 20.46 14.36
N ARG A 64 10.21 19.50 13.49
CA ARG A 64 9.04 19.50 12.63
C ARG A 64 7.76 19.52 13.46
N GLN A 65 6.92 20.50 13.19
CA GLN A 65 5.58 20.61 13.76
C GLN A 65 4.59 20.59 12.61
N LEU A 66 3.66 19.67 12.64
CA LEU A 66 2.67 19.46 11.59
C LEU A 66 1.26 19.73 12.10
N PRO A 67 0.36 20.24 11.26
CA PRO A 67 -1.08 20.21 11.51
C PRO A 67 -1.56 18.78 11.83
N ASP A 68 -2.67 18.66 12.55
CA ASP A 68 -3.16 17.38 13.07
C ASP A 68 -3.35 16.30 12.00
N ASN A 69 -3.87 16.68 10.84
CA ASN A 69 -4.11 15.72 9.75
C ASN A 69 -2.81 15.22 9.10
N GLU A 70 -1.81 16.11 8.96
CA GLU A 70 -0.49 15.76 8.44
C GLU A 70 0.28 14.92 9.46
N GLN A 71 0.23 15.30 10.75
CA GLN A 71 0.84 14.55 11.84
C GLN A 71 0.21 13.16 11.97
N LYS A 72 -1.12 13.06 11.83
CA LYS A 72 -1.82 11.78 11.85
C LYS A 72 -1.30 10.85 10.75
N TRP A 73 -1.11 11.36 9.52
CA TRP A 73 -0.54 10.57 8.43
C TRP A 73 0.85 10.04 8.75
N VAL A 74 1.73 10.90 9.24
CA VAL A 74 3.10 10.53 9.60
C VAL A 74 3.10 9.48 10.72
N ASN A 75 2.26 9.65 11.75
CA ASN A 75 2.15 8.70 12.86
C ASN A 75 1.59 7.35 12.41
N ASP A 76 0.55 7.32 11.58
CA ASP A 76 -0.03 6.08 11.06
C ASP A 76 1.00 5.30 10.22
N MET A 77 1.87 6.02 9.50
CA MET A 77 2.97 5.37 8.76
C MET A 77 4.11 4.90 9.68
N GLU A 78 4.36 5.59 10.79
CA GLU A 78 5.39 5.18 11.74
C GLU A 78 4.96 3.96 12.57
N ASP A 79 3.69 3.85 12.93
CA ASP A 79 3.14 2.80 13.80
C ASP A 79 3.03 1.42 13.11
N ALA A 80 3.07 1.37 11.79
CA ALA A 80 3.02 0.11 11.05
C ALA A 80 4.39 -0.59 10.98
N ASP A 81 4.35 -1.91 10.92
CA ASP A 81 5.53 -2.78 10.80
C ASP A 81 5.84 -3.15 9.35
N GLY A 82 4.86 -3.01 8.47
CA GLY A 82 4.98 -3.24 7.05
C GLY A 82 3.83 -2.65 6.25
N TYR A 83 3.96 -2.69 4.94
CA TYR A 83 3.06 -1.98 4.04
C TYR A 83 2.68 -2.80 2.82
N ILE A 84 1.44 -2.62 2.37
CA ILE A 84 0.97 -3.02 1.04
C ILE A 84 0.41 -1.77 0.36
N PHE A 85 1.04 -1.32 -0.71
CA PHE A 85 0.60 -0.19 -1.52
C PHE A 85 -0.24 -0.69 -2.70
N LEU A 86 -1.51 -0.33 -2.73
CA LEU A 86 -2.43 -0.63 -3.83
C LEU A 86 -2.49 0.57 -4.76
N THR A 87 -1.88 0.49 -5.96
CA THR A 87 -1.72 1.63 -6.86
C THR A 87 -2.21 1.37 -8.28
N PRO A 88 -2.98 2.29 -8.90
CA PRO A 88 -3.17 2.29 -10.34
C PRO A 88 -1.97 2.92 -11.04
N GLU A 89 -2.04 2.92 -12.36
CA GLU A 89 -1.13 3.67 -13.23
C GLU A 89 -1.85 4.88 -13.84
N TYR A 90 -1.30 6.08 -13.66
CA TYR A 90 -1.73 7.31 -14.32
C TYR A 90 -0.57 7.87 -15.13
N ASN A 91 -0.71 7.90 -16.46
CA ASN A 91 0.32 8.43 -17.36
C ASN A 91 1.72 7.82 -17.10
N HIS A 92 1.79 6.49 -17.04
CA HIS A 92 3.01 5.70 -16.80
C HIS A 92 3.64 5.86 -15.40
N SER A 93 2.95 6.47 -14.45
CA SER A 93 3.41 6.60 -13.07
C SER A 93 2.29 6.29 -12.07
N PHE A 94 2.61 6.32 -10.78
CA PHE A 94 1.60 6.20 -9.72
C PHE A 94 0.93 7.55 -9.45
N PRO A 95 -0.25 7.59 -8.78
CA PRO A 95 -1.02 8.83 -8.62
C PRO A 95 -0.31 9.91 -7.83
N ALA A 96 -0.53 11.17 -8.22
CA ALA A 96 0.04 12.35 -7.54
C ALA A 96 -0.31 12.43 -6.05
N ILE A 97 -1.52 12.01 -5.65
CA ILE A 97 -1.90 11.97 -4.23
C ILE A 97 -1.01 11.04 -3.41
N LEU A 98 -0.61 9.89 -3.98
CA LEU A 98 0.30 8.98 -3.31
C LEU A 98 1.71 9.56 -3.24
N LYS A 99 2.19 10.19 -4.32
CA LYS A 99 3.48 10.88 -4.30
C LYS A 99 3.51 11.98 -3.24
N ASN A 100 2.46 12.81 -3.20
CA ASN A 100 2.33 13.87 -2.23
C ASN A 100 2.36 13.33 -0.78
N ALA A 101 1.61 12.26 -0.50
CA ALA A 101 1.62 11.64 0.83
C ALA A 101 3.00 11.09 1.22
N LEU A 102 3.74 10.50 0.27
CA LEU A 102 5.09 9.99 0.52
C LEU A 102 6.10 11.12 0.75
N ASP A 103 5.90 12.31 0.18
CA ASP A 103 6.79 13.47 0.39
C ASP A 103 6.75 14.03 1.82
N TYR A 104 5.70 13.74 2.59
CA TYR A 104 5.62 14.04 4.03
C TYR A 104 6.49 13.13 4.89
N LEU A 105 6.97 12.00 4.36
CA LEU A 105 7.71 11.01 5.13
C LEU A 105 9.23 11.29 5.13
N SER A 106 9.88 10.82 6.18
CA SER A 106 11.34 10.75 6.28
C SER A 106 11.79 9.31 6.53
N ASN A 107 11.88 8.89 7.78
CA ASN A 107 12.36 7.57 8.18
C ASN A 107 11.24 6.61 8.63
N GLN A 108 9.97 7.02 8.59
CA GLN A 108 8.83 6.26 9.13
C GLN A 108 8.71 4.86 8.54
N ILE A 109 9.03 4.72 7.26
CA ILE A 109 8.97 3.44 6.55
C ILE A 109 10.34 2.76 6.38
N SER A 110 11.40 3.39 6.88
CA SER A 110 12.77 2.89 6.72
C SER A 110 12.97 1.55 7.45
N GLY A 111 13.59 0.58 6.76
CA GLY A 111 13.85 -0.75 7.30
C GLY A 111 12.62 -1.64 7.42
N LYS A 112 11.47 -1.24 6.89
CA LYS A 112 10.22 -2.01 6.94
C LYS A 112 9.88 -2.60 5.56
N ALA A 113 9.20 -3.76 5.55
CA ALA A 113 8.78 -4.42 4.32
C ALA A 113 7.71 -3.62 3.57
N ALA A 114 7.85 -3.48 2.25
CA ALA A 114 6.86 -2.84 1.39
C ALA A 114 6.51 -3.71 0.18
N PHE A 115 5.24 -4.06 0.07
CA PHE A 115 4.66 -4.78 -1.04
C PHE A 115 3.89 -3.82 -1.95
N ILE A 116 3.85 -4.12 -3.24
CA ILE A 116 3.10 -3.33 -4.21
C ILE A 116 2.09 -4.22 -4.92
N ILE A 117 0.85 -3.78 -4.95
CA ILE A 117 -0.23 -4.34 -5.77
C ILE A 117 -0.61 -3.28 -6.80
N SER A 118 -0.24 -3.48 -8.05
CA SER A 118 -0.70 -2.62 -9.13
C SER A 118 -2.01 -3.14 -9.73
N TYR A 119 -2.82 -2.24 -10.29
CA TYR A 119 -4.10 -2.62 -10.87
C TYR A 119 -4.54 -1.71 -12.01
N SER A 120 -5.36 -2.25 -12.90
CA SER A 120 -6.02 -1.45 -13.95
C SER A 120 -7.28 -2.13 -14.49
N ASN A 121 -7.95 -1.42 -15.41
CA ASN A 121 -9.07 -1.93 -16.19
C ASN A 121 -8.65 -2.60 -17.51
N ASN A 122 -7.37 -2.89 -17.67
CA ASN A 122 -6.82 -3.47 -18.90
C ASN A 122 -5.73 -4.51 -18.60
N MET A 123 -5.16 -5.10 -19.65
CA MET A 123 -4.15 -6.17 -19.56
C MET A 123 -2.79 -5.71 -19.03
N ARG A 124 -2.48 -4.41 -19.01
CA ARG A 124 -1.21 -3.89 -18.49
C ARG A 124 -1.15 -3.87 -16.97
N ALA A 125 -2.31 -3.96 -16.30
CA ALA A 125 -2.42 -4.09 -14.84
C ALA A 125 -1.74 -2.98 -14.02
N GLY A 126 -1.48 -1.82 -14.61
CA GLY A 126 -0.84 -0.69 -13.90
C GLY A 126 0.62 -0.91 -13.55
N GLN A 127 1.34 -1.76 -14.29
CA GLN A 127 2.70 -2.20 -13.94
C GLN A 127 3.71 -1.05 -13.83
N PHE A 128 3.65 -0.06 -14.73
CA PHE A 128 4.58 1.08 -14.68
C PHE A 128 4.39 1.92 -13.43
N GLY A 129 3.14 2.14 -13.01
CA GLY A 129 2.86 2.82 -11.74
C GLY A 129 3.46 2.09 -10.54
N GLY A 130 3.40 0.76 -10.53
CA GLY A 130 4.03 -0.06 -9.49
C GLY A 130 5.55 0.01 -9.50
N LEU A 131 6.17 -0.05 -10.69
CA LEU A 131 7.63 0.03 -10.85
C LEU A 131 8.18 1.40 -10.43
N GLU A 132 7.56 2.49 -10.85
CA GLU A 132 7.93 3.84 -10.45
C GLU A 132 7.78 4.04 -8.93
N LEU A 133 6.71 3.52 -8.33
CA LEU A 133 6.50 3.57 -6.88
C LEU A 133 7.62 2.87 -6.12
N SER A 134 8.12 1.74 -6.62
CA SER A 134 9.19 0.98 -5.96
C SER A 134 10.46 1.81 -5.75
N THR A 135 10.80 2.66 -6.72
CA THR A 135 11.96 3.56 -6.66
C THR A 135 11.82 4.59 -5.53
N VAL A 136 10.62 5.17 -5.38
CA VAL A 136 10.35 6.17 -4.32
C VAL A 136 10.36 5.52 -2.94
N LEU A 137 9.71 4.37 -2.77
CA LEU A 137 9.71 3.63 -1.51
C LEU A 137 11.13 3.19 -1.09
N SER A 138 11.94 2.72 -2.05
CA SER A 138 13.36 2.39 -1.81
C SER A 138 14.16 3.61 -1.38
N LYS A 139 13.92 4.80 -1.99
CA LYS A 139 14.55 6.06 -1.57
C LYS A 139 14.20 6.46 -0.14
N LEU A 140 13.00 6.15 0.33
CA LEU A 140 12.56 6.35 1.71
C LEU A 140 13.08 5.27 2.68
N GLY A 141 13.88 4.32 2.19
CA GLY A 141 14.54 3.30 2.99
C GLY A 141 13.70 2.05 3.25
N ALA A 142 12.53 1.90 2.62
CA ALA A 142 11.74 0.67 2.73
C ALA A 142 12.44 -0.50 2.03
N PHE A 143 12.30 -1.70 2.58
CA PHE A 143 12.65 -2.95 1.90
C PHE A 143 11.53 -3.32 0.93
N VAL A 144 11.59 -2.76 -0.26
CA VAL A 144 10.61 -3.05 -1.31
C VAL A 144 10.84 -4.46 -1.85
N MET A 145 9.79 -5.27 -1.86
CA MET A 145 9.88 -6.62 -2.42
C MET A 145 10.23 -6.58 -3.91
N PRO A 146 11.00 -7.57 -4.40
CA PRO A 146 11.36 -7.66 -5.81
C PRO A 146 10.14 -7.59 -6.73
N SER A 147 10.32 -7.11 -7.97
CA SER A 147 9.24 -7.01 -8.95
C SER A 147 8.55 -8.35 -9.26
N THR A 148 9.21 -9.47 -9.02
CA THR A 148 8.63 -10.83 -9.11
C THR A 148 7.56 -11.09 -8.04
N GLU A 149 7.59 -10.36 -6.94
CA GLU A 149 6.59 -10.40 -5.87
C GLU A 149 5.53 -9.30 -6.02
N MET A 150 5.72 -8.35 -6.92
CA MET A 150 4.70 -7.36 -7.23
C MET A 150 3.49 -8.04 -7.85
N MET A 151 2.35 -7.92 -7.18
CA MET A 151 1.08 -8.41 -7.70
C MET A 151 0.50 -7.40 -8.67
N SER A 152 0.05 -7.87 -9.84
CA SER A 152 -0.56 -7.02 -10.85
C SER A 152 -1.95 -7.55 -11.21
N ILE A 153 -3.00 -6.77 -10.90
CA ILE A 153 -4.40 -7.15 -11.14
C ILE A 153 -4.88 -6.53 -12.46
N ARG A 154 -5.11 -7.41 -13.44
CA ARG A 154 -5.66 -7.05 -14.75
C ARG A 154 -7.17 -6.98 -14.67
N ASN A 155 -7.78 -6.10 -15.45
CA ASN A 155 -9.23 -6.08 -15.64
C ASN A 155 -9.99 -6.25 -14.32
N VAL A 156 -9.70 -5.40 -13.34
CA VAL A 156 -10.29 -5.48 -11.99
C VAL A 156 -11.81 -5.63 -12.03
N GLN A 157 -12.46 -4.93 -12.98
CA GLN A 157 -13.90 -4.96 -13.19
C GLN A 157 -14.45 -6.33 -13.60
N ASP A 158 -13.60 -7.25 -14.08
CA ASP A 158 -14.00 -8.61 -14.46
C ASP A 158 -13.84 -9.62 -13.30
N THR A 159 -13.30 -9.14 -12.16
CA THR A 159 -12.99 -9.98 -11.00
C THR A 159 -13.71 -9.54 -9.73
N PHE A 160 -13.79 -8.21 -9.50
CA PHE A 160 -14.29 -7.63 -8.25
C PHE A 160 -15.48 -6.70 -8.50
N GLU A 161 -16.60 -6.96 -7.83
CA GLU A 161 -17.76 -6.08 -7.79
C GLU A 161 -17.44 -4.76 -7.08
N ALA A 162 -18.26 -3.74 -7.30
CA ALA A 162 -18.12 -2.44 -6.65
C ALA A 162 -18.31 -2.50 -5.11
N ASN A 163 -18.97 -3.53 -4.61
CA ASN A 163 -19.11 -3.81 -3.17
C ASN A 163 -17.94 -4.62 -2.61
N GLY A 164 -16.96 -5.04 -3.43
CA GLY A 164 -15.82 -5.84 -3.03
C GLY A 164 -16.06 -7.35 -3.04
N GLU A 165 -17.17 -7.84 -3.58
CA GLU A 165 -17.36 -9.28 -3.79
C GLU A 165 -16.66 -9.76 -5.05
N LEU A 166 -16.37 -11.05 -5.10
CA LEU A 166 -15.89 -11.67 -6.33
C LEU A 166 -17.06 -11.88 -7.30
N ILE A 167 -16.85 -11.54 -8.57
CA ILE A 167 -17.85 -11.74 -9.62
C ILE A 167 -18.07 -13.24 -9.80
N SER A 168 -19.32 -13.68 -9.67
CA SER A 168 -19.68 -15.08 -9.89
C SER A 168 -19.35 -15.54 -11.30
N GLY A 169 -18.64 -16.67 -11.41
CA GLY A 169 -18.21 -17.22 -12.70
C GLY A 169 -17.01 -16.52 -13.33
N SER A 170 -16.39 -15.54 -12.67
CA SER A 170 -15.16 -14.93 -13.15
C SER A 170 -14.02 -15.94 -13.19
N ALA A 171 -13.40 -16.10 -14.36
CA ALA A 171 -12.28 -17.02 -14.56
C ALA A 171 -11.02 -16.63 -13.76
N SER A 172 -10.93 -15.37 -13.31
CA SER A 172 -9.79 -14.83 -12.56
C SER A 172 -10.03 -14.74 -11.04
N ALA A 173 -11.26 -14.95 -10.57
CA ALA A 173 -11.63 -14.77 -9.17
C ALA A 173 -10.78 -15.64 -8.22
N ASP A 174 -10.73 -16.92 -8.45
CA ASP A 174 -9.95 -17.87 -7.64
C ASP A 174 -8.46 -17.54 -7.65
N TYR A 175 -7.92 -17.19 -8.83
CA TYR A 175 -6.51 -16.84 -8.97
C TYR A 175 -6.16 -15.62 -8.12
N TYR A 176 -6.91 -14.51 -8.27
CA TYR A 176 -6.61 -13.28 -7.55
C TYR A 176 -6.90 -13.38 -6.06
N SER A 177 -7.94 -14.09 -5.64
CA SER A 177 -8.22 -14.34 -4.23
C SER A 177 -7.06 -15.08 -3.54
N LYS A 178 -6.58 -16.18 -4.14
CA LYS A 178 -5.41 -16.93 -3.65
C LYS A 178 -4.13 -16.10 -3.65
N LYS A 179 -3.91 -15.33 -4.71
CA LYS A 179 -2.72 -14.48 -4.84
C LYS A 179 -2.72 -13.36 -3.80
N LEU A 180 -3.86 -12.72 -3.53
CA LEU A 180 -4.02 -11.73 -2.46
C LEU A 180 -3.73 -12.34 -1.09
N THR A 181 -4.30 -13.50 -0.77
CA THR A 181 -4.02 -14.22 0.48
C THR A 181 -2.53 -14.52 0.65
N THR A 182 -1.86 -14.96 -0.43
CA THR A 182 -0.41 -15.19 -0.44
C THR A 182 0.37 -13.90 -0.20
N THR A 183 -0.01 -12.79 -0.85
CA THR A 183 0.65 -11.49 -0.68
C THR A 183 0.49 -10.98 0.75
N ILE A 184 -0.70 -11.11 1.34
CA ILE A 184 -0.97 -10.80 2.76
C ILE A 184 -0.06 -11.63 3.68
N SER A 185 0.00 -12.95 3.50
CA SER A 185 0.83 -13.82 4.35
C SER A 185 2.32 -13.49 4.22
N LYS A 186 2.80 -13.23 3.00
CA LYS A 186 4.19 -12.81 2.76
C LYS A 186 4.49 -11.45 3.38
N SER A 187 3.54 -10.51 3.34
CA SER A 187 3.77 -9.17 3.93
C SER A 187 3.99 -9.26 5.44
N VAL A 188 3.24 -10.12 6.14
CA VAL A 188 3.44 -10.37 7.57
C VAL A 188 4.80 -11.05 7.81
N PHE A 189 5.07 -12.14 7.09
CA PHE A 189 6.32 -12.89 7.24
C PHE A 189 7.57 -12.00 7.09
N TYR A 190 7.64 -11.19 6.03
CA TYR A 190 8.80 -10.32 5.81
C TYR A 190 8.86 -9.14 6.79
N SER A 191 7.71 -8.62 7.23
CA SER A 191 7.69 -7.58 8.26
C SER A 191 8.25 -8.09 9.58
N GLU A 192 7.85 -9.27 10.01
CA GLU A 192 8.40 -9.92 11.21
C GLU A 192 9.88 -10.26 11.06
N LEU A 193 10.28 -10.75 9.88
CA LEU A 193 11.69 -11.08 9.59
C LEU A 193 12.57 -9.85 9.75
N PHE A 194 12.19 -8.70 9.19
CA PHE A 194 12.98 -7.47 9.27
C PHE A 194 12.94 -6.81 10.64
N GLN A 195 11.82 -6.91 11.37
CA GLN A 195 11.75 -6.44 12.75
C GLN A 195 12.67 -7.21 13.69
N ASN A 196 12.67 -8.53 13.57
CA ASN A 196 13.41 -9.42 14.47
C ASN A 196 14.90 -9.51 14.16
N ASN A 197 15.30 -9.09 12.94
CA ASN A 197 16.68 -9.20 12.45
C ASN A 197 17.26 -7.84 12.02
N LYS A 198 17.12 -6.83 12.87
CA LYS A 198 17.74 -5.52 12.61
C LYS A 198 19.26 -5.63 12.64
N PHE A 199 19.91 -5.05 11.63
CA PHE A 199 21.36 -4.91 11.63
C PHE A 199 21.78 -4.05 12.83
N LYS A 200 22.68 -4.58 13.66
CA LYS A 200 23.26 -3.85 14.80
C LYS A 200 24.53 -3.17 14.31
N ASN A 201 24.54 -1.83 14.33
CA ASN A 201 25.75 -1.02 14.11
C ASN A 201 26.68 -1.12 15.30
#